data_5a834afc183d706ac64da69b857182aa
#
_entry.id   5a834afc183d706ac64da69b857182aa
#
_cell.length_a   1.000
_cell.length_b   1.000
_cell.length_c   1.000
_cell.angle_alpha   90.00
_cell.angle_beta   90.00
_cell.angle_gamma   90.00
#
_symmetry.space_group_name_H-M   'P 1'
#
loop_
_entity.id
_entity.type
_entity.pdbx_description
1 polymer ?
#
loop_
_entity_poly.entity_id
_entity_poly.type
_entity_poly.pdbx_seq_one_letter_code
_entity_poly.pdbx_strand_id
1 'polypeptide(L)'
;MPKNKIILFCFLLSWIGLHPIAAISLEKQSTVGQKIRQAIQGKNATVGVAFSIDGQLFTFNDEHRYPLMSIFKLHVAIAALQKMENECIALDSLRFIESSQIHKDTYSPLRELYPERNFYLSYADLMRYAVSQSDNNACDILIDYLGGIDIVKDRIDKLGITNYNLTETEETMHSRISNCYNNWSTPSSTLQLLEKLYNEPILNETHTEFLKNILIETSTGKDKIKAGLPDNIVLGHKTGSSDRLDDGTKIGDNATGVIYLPNGKLCFLAIFIKDSRESDQTNTQIIADIARIIYNSAVQK
;
A
#
# COMPACT_ATOMS: atom_id res chain seq x y z
N MET A 1 35.40 52.64 49.07
CA MET A 1 35.22 51.22 49.39
C MET A 1 33.87 50.78 48.85
N PRO A 2 33.76 50.04 47.75
CA PRO A 2 32.49 49.58 47.24
C PRO A 2 32.15 48.21 47.82
N LYS A 3 30.90 48.04 48.20
CA LYS A 3 30.30 46.81 48.75
C LYS A 3 29.95 45.86 47.61
N ASN A 4 30.56 44.66 47.62
CA ASN A 4 30.22 43.56 46.74
C ASN A 4 28.84 43.00 47.07
N LYS A 5 27.92 43.05 46.12
CA LYS A 5 26.66 42.26 46.17
C LYS A 5 26.90 40.94 45.50
N ILE A 6 26.81 39.87 46.28
CA ILE A 6 26.79 38.47 45.80
C ILE A 6 25.37 38.20 45.28
N ILE A 7 25.21 37.98 43.98
CA ILE A 7 23.96 37.53 43.36
C ILE A 7 24.00 36.00 43.37
N LEU A 8 23.13 35.41 44.19
CA LEU A 8 22.92 33.95 44.28
C LEU A 8 22.02 33.54 43.10
N PHE A 9 22.55 32.85 42.11
CA PHE A 9 21.80 32.28 41.04
C PHE A 9 21.23 30.93 41.51
N CYS A 10 19.96 30.91 41.81
CA CYS A 10 19.23 29.64 42.02
C CYS A 10 18.99 28.96 40.68
N PHE A 11 19.73 27.90 40.38
CA PHE A 11 19.43 26.95 39.30
C PHE A 11 18.17 26.15 39.69
N LEU A 12 17.03 26.50 39.11
CA LEU A 12 15.86 25.64 39.07
C LEU A 12 16.12 24.50 38.08
N LEU A 13 16.53 23.35 38.58
CA LEU A 13 16.51 22.08 37.86
C LEU A 13 15.05 21.71 37.61
N SER A 14 14.53 22.06 36.44
CA SER A 14 13.27 21.51 35.95
C SER A 14 13.48 20.00 35.66
N TRP A 15 12.96 19.17 36.54
CA TRP A 15 12.77 17.77 36.30
C TRP A 15 11.77 17.61 35.13
N ILE A 16 12.27 17.43 33.93
CA ILE A 16 11.46 16.95 32.81
C ILE A 16 11.21 15.47 33.09
N GLY A 17 10.03 15.21 33.67
CA GLY A 17 9.56 13.85 33.86
C GLY A 17 9.48 13.16 32.51
N LEU A 18 10.33 12.18 32.26
CA LEU A 18 10.19 11.23 31.17
C LEU A 18 8.81 10.60 31.28
N HIS A 19 7.92 10.94 30.36
CA HIS A 19 6.55 10.48 30.36
C HIS A 19 6.52 8.95 30.20
N PRO A 20 5.76 8.20 31.00
CA PRO A 20 5.66 6.74 30.92
C PRO A 20 5.10 6.21 29.60
N ILE A 21 4.55 7.09 28.77
CA ILE A 21 3.99 6.78 27.44
C ILE A 21 5.03 6.21 26.46
N ALA A 22 6.29 6.68 26.48
CA ALA A 22 7.34 6.19 25.58
C ALA A 22 7.79 4.76 25.94
N ALA A 23 7.86 4.42 27.22
CA ALA A 23 8.25 3.08 27.67
C ALA A 23 7.19 2.02 27.36
N ILE A 24 5.90 2.35 27.52
CA ILE A 24 4.78 1.47 27.17
C ILE A 24 4.70 1.22 25.66
N SER A 25 5.04 2.21 24.83
CA SER A 25 5.05 2.06 23.36
C SER A 25 6.14 1.12 22.88
N LEU A 26 7.34 1.19 23.45
CA LEU A 26 8.49 0.32 23.13
C LEU A 26 8.24 -1.14 23.53
N GLU A 27 7.68 -1.40 24.71
CA GLU A 27 7.36 -2.74 25.18
C GLU A 27 6.27 -3.38 24.31
N LYS A 28 5.24 -2.64 23.95
CA LYS A 28 4.16 -3.10 23.06
C LYS A 28 4.66 -3.39 21.64
N GLN A 29 5.53 -2.55 21.08
CA GLN A 29 6.19 -2.80 19.80
C GLN A 29 7.05 -4.07 19.83
N SER A 30 7.78 -4.29 20.91
CA SER A 30 8.55 -5.52 21.17
C SER A 30 7.63 -6.75 21.15
N THR A 31 6.47 -6.69 21.81
CA THR A 31 5.50 -7.78 21.88
C THR A 31 4.87 -8.08 20.52
N VAL A 32 4.50 -7.07 19.73
CA VAL A 32 3.97 -7.26 18.37
C VAL A 32 5.02 -7.88 17.47
N GLY A 33 6.26 -7.39 17.51
CA GLY A 33 7.37 -7.95 16.74
C GLY A 33 7.65 -9.43 17.07
N GLN A 34 7.55 -9.82 18.35
CA GLN A 34 7.68 -11.21 18.77
C GLN A 34 6.55 -12.09 18.19
N LYS A 35 5.29 -11.64 18.26
CA LYS A 35 4.15 -12.35 17.68
C LYS A 35 4.27 -12.51 16.15
N ILE A 36 4.73 -11.47 15.44
CA ILE A 36 5.00 -11.56 14.00
C ILE A 36 6.07 -12.61 13.71
N ARG A 37 7.21 -12.61 14.46
CA ARG A 37 8.25 -13.64 14.31
C ARG A 37 7.71 -15.05 14.52
N GLN A 38 6.86 -15.25 15.52
CA GLN A 38 6.21 -16.55 15.77
C GLN A 38 5.29 -16.96 14.61
N ALA A 39 4.51 -16.05 14.05
CA ALA A 39 3.61 -16.34 12.94
C ALA A 39 4.33 -16.79 11.66
N ILE A 40 5.57 -16.32 11.45
CA ILE A 40 6.39 -16.67 10.28
C ILE A 40 7.47 -17.71 10.56
N GLN A 41 7.57 -18.20 11.79
CA GLN A 41 8.60 -19.15 12.17
C GLN A 41 8.49 -20.46 11.37
N GLY A 42 9.60 -20.90 10.78
CA GLY A 42 9.66 -22.12 9.97
C GLY A 42 9.04 -21.98 8.56
N LYS A 43 8.62 -20.77 8.15
CA LYS A 43 8.13 -20.50 6.80
C LYS A 43 9.29 -20.22 5.85
N ASN A 44 9.21 -20.80 4.66
CA ASN A 44 10.18 -20.59 3.58
C ASN A 44 9.73 -19.41 2.70
N ALA A 45 9.77 -18.20 3.29
CA ALA A 45 9.38 -16.95 2.66
C ALA A 45 10.05 -15.77 3.39
N THR A 46 10.33 -14.69 2.67
CA THR A 46 10.75 -13.42 3.26
C THR A 46 9.52 -12.54 3.47
N VAL A 47 9.23 -12.20 4.73
CA VAL A 47 8.06 -11.40 5.11
C VAL A 47 8.50 -10.06 5.66
N GLY A 48 7.98 -8.97 5.09
CA GLY A 48 8.17 -7.59 5.54
C GLY A 48 6.86 -6.97 5.99
N VAL A 49 6.93 -6.17 7.04
CA VAL A 49 5.75 -5.53 7.62
C VAL A 49 6.07 -4.08 7.98
N ALA A 50 5.15 -3.19 7.65
CA ALA A 50 5.07 -1.86 8.25
C ALA A 50 3.62 -1.59 8.66
N PHE A 51 3.42 -0.97 9.81
CA PHE A 51 2.13 -0.42 10.18
C PHE A 51 2.30 0.84 11.03
N SER A 52 1.29 1.70 10.99
CA SER A 52 1.25 2.88 11.85
C SER A 52 -0.14 3.12 12.44
N ILE A 53 -0.14 3.68 13.65
CA ILE A 53 -1.33 4.11 14.38
C ILE A 53 -0.97 5.39 15.11
N ASP A 54 -1.76 6.46 14.96
CA ASP A 54 -1.49 7.76 15.57
C ASP A 54 -0.07 8.30 15.25
N GLY A 55 0.41 8.07 14.01
CA GLY A 55 1.74 8.49 13.56
C GLY A 55 2.90 7.68 14.15
N GLN A 56 2.63 6.64 14.95
CA GLN A 56 3.67 5.74 15.47
C GLN A 56 3.92 4.60 14.49
N LEU A 57 5.05 4.66 13.79
CA LEU A 57 5.48 3.66 12.82
C LEU A 57 6.14 2.46 13.53
N PHE A 58 5.77 1.26 13.10
CA PHE A 58 6.46 0.00 13.37
C PHE A 58 6.90 -0.64 12.05
N THR A 59 8.12 -1.22 12.04
CA THR A 59 8.63 -1.96 10.87
C THR A 59 9.24 -3.30 11.28
N PHE A 60 9.21 -4.25 10.34
CA PHE A 60 9.82 -5.56 10.48
C PHE A 60 10.32 -6.02 9.11
N ASN A 61 11.60 -6.37 8.99
CA ASN A 61 12.29 -6.72 7.74
C ASN A 61 12.07 -5.67 6.62
N ASP A 62 12.08 -4.39 6.96
CA ASP A 62 11.77 -3.27 6.07
C ASP A 62 12.94 -2.90 5.14
N GLU A 63 14.13 -3.44 5.39
CA GLU A 63 15.34 -3.21 4.62
C GLU A 63 15.37 -3.95 3.26
N HIS A 64 14.46 -4.89 3.05
CA HIS A 64 14.38 -5.66 1.82
C HIS A 64 13.54 -4.95 0.74
N ARG A 65 13.89 -5.21 -0.52
CA ARG A 65 13.08 -4.84 -1.68
C ARG A 65 12.04 -5.93 -1.92
N TYR A 66 10.76 -5.55 -1.84
CA TYR A 66 9.64 -6.46 -2.10
C TYR A 66 9.01 -6.12 -3.45
N PRO A 67 8.87 -7.09 -4.39
CA PRO A 67 8.14 -6.87 -5.63
C PRO A 67 6.73 -6.41 -5.34
N LEU A 68 6.33 -5.25 -5.87
CA LEU A 68 5.04 -4.62 -5.56
C LEU A 68 3.86 -5.44 -6.05
N MET A 69 4.03 -6.13 -7.17
CA MET A 69 2.91 -6.72 -7.90
C MET A 69 1.81 -5.66 -8.08
N SER A 70 0.55 -6.04 -8.15
CA SER A 70 -0.55 -5.08 -8.34
C SER A 70 -0.70 -4.00 -7.25
N ILE A 71 0.13 -3.96 -6.21
CA ILE A 71 0.17 -2.82 -5.27
C ILE A 71 0.56 -1.52 -6.01
N PHE A 72 1.39 -1.59 -7.06
CA PHE A 72 1.81 -0.40 -7.81
C PHE A 72 0.63 0.32 -8.50
N LYS A 73 -0.52 -0.33 -8.70
CA LYS A 73 -1.73 0.29 -9.25
C LYS A 73 -2.27 1.43 -8.38
N LEU A 74 -1.94 1.43 -7.08
CA LEU A 74 -2.21 2.58 -6.21
C LEU A 74 -1.39 3.80 -6.64
N HIS A 75 -0.12 3.60 -6.97
CA HIS A 75 0.76 4.66 -7.47
C HIS A 75 0.24 5.23 -8.81
N VAL A 76 -0.18 4.34 -9.72
CA VAL A 76 -0.77 4.70 -11.02
C VAL A 76 -2.05 5.52 -10.82
N ALA A 77 -2.95 5.09 -9.92
CA ALA A 77 -4.20 5.79 -9.67
C ALA A 77 -3.97 7.21 -9.10
N ILE A 78 -3.07 7.35 -8.13
CA ILE A 78 -2.70 8.67 -7.57
C ILE A 78 -2.13 9.58 -8.68
N ALA A 79 -1.20 9.08 -9.48
CA ALA A 79 -0.59 9.84 -10.56
C ALA A 79 -1.63 10.25 -11.64
N ALA A 80 -2.58 9.36 -11.97
CA ALA A 80 -3.63 9.63 -12.94
C ALA A 80 -4.61 10.70 -12.43
N LEU A 81 -5.03 10.63 -11.16
CA LEU A 81 -5.88 11.64 -10.54
C LEU A 81 -5.20 13.01 -10.49
N GLN A 82 -3.91 13.09 -10.14
CA GLN A 82 -3.13 14.33 -10.21
C GLN A 82 -3.07 14.92 -11.63
N LYS A 83 -2.93 14.08 -12.66
CA LYS A 83 -2.96 14.55 -14.04
C LYS A 83 -4.33 15.09 -14.42
N MET A 84 -5.40 14.38 -14.05
CA MET A 84 -6.77 14.81 -14.29
C MET A 84 -7.07 16.16 -13.64
N GLU A 85 -6.59 16.40 -12.42
CA GLU A 85 -6.72 17.70 -11.73
C GLU A 85 -6.02 18.82 -12.53
N ASN A 86 -4.78 18.58 -12.95
CA ASN A 86 -4.01 19.57 -13.73
C ASN A 86 -4.64 19.88 -15.10
N GLU A 87 -5.32 18.91 -15.70
CA GLU A 87 -5.97 19.04 -17.01
C GLU A 87 -7.47 19.38 -16.92
N CYS A 88 -8.00 19.55 -15.70
CA CYS A 88 -9.41 19.80 -15.44
C CYS A 88 -10.35 18.73 -16.04
N ILE A 89 -9.91 17.47 -16.04
CA ILE A 89 -10.69 16.32 -16.52
C ILE A 89 -11.54 15.78 -15.37
N ALA A 90 -12.85 15.65 -15.59
CA ALA A 90 -13.77 15.08 -14.61
C ALA A 90 -13.69 13.55 -14.56
N LEU A 91 -14.04 12.95 -13.41
CA LEU A 91 -14.03 11.50 -13.19
C LEU A 91 -14.94 10.74 -14.19
N ASP A 92 -16.05 11.33 -14.58
CA ASP A 92 -17.02 10.78 -15.53
C ASP A 92 -16.67 11.05 -17.01
N SER A 93 -15.58 11.80 -17.27
CA SER A 93 -15.09 12.00 -18.63
C SER A 93 -14.77 10.67 -19.30
N LEU A 94 -15.23 10.51 -20.55
CA LEU A 94 -15.06 9.27 -21.28
C LEU A 94 -13.72 9.24 -22.03
N ARG A 95 -13.01 8.14 -21.92
CA ARG A 95 -11.85 7.79 -22.74
C ARG A 95 -12.25 6.77 -23.79
N PHE A 96 -11.86 7.01 -25.04
CA PHE A 96 -11.94 6.02 -26.10
C PHE A 96 -10.83 4.99 -25.91
N ILE A 97 -11.19 3.71 -25.94
CA ILE A 97 -10.28 2.57 -25.78
C ILE A 97 -10.39 1.73 -27.07
N GLU A 98 -9.25 1.59 -27.73
CA GLU A 98 -9.14 0.70 -28.88
C GLU A 98 -8.98 -0.75 -28.42
N SER A 99 -9.56 -1.68 -29.18
CA SER A 99 -9.43 -3.10 -28.88
C SER A 99 -7.97 -3.59 -28.88
N SER A 100 -7.09 -2.89 -29.61
CA SER A 100 -5.65 -3.13 -29.63
C SER A 100 -4.93 -2.87 -28.30
N GLN A 101 -5.52 -2.05 -27.43
CA GLN A 101 -5.00 -1.75 -26.08
C GLN A 101 -5.38 -2.84 -25.06
N ILE A 102 -6.17 -3.84 -25.46
CA ILE A 102 -6.65 -4.92 -24.59
C ILE A 102 -5.82 -6.18 -24.84
N HIS A 103 -4.87 -6.45 -23.94
CA HIS A 103 -4.05 -7.66 -23.98
C HIS A 103 -4.87 -8.89 -23.60
N LYS A 104 -4.70 -9.99 -24.38
CA LYS A 104 -5.53 -11.20 -24.23
C LYS A 104 -5.06 -12.11 -23.10
N ASP A 105 -3.75 -12.17 -22.86
CA ASP A 105 -3.12 -13.14 -21.99
C ASP A 105 -2.81 -12.59 -20.58
N THR A 106 -3.69 -11.74 -20.04
CA THR A 106 -3.52 -11.15 -18.71
C THR A 106 -4.82 -11.17 -17.90
N TYR A 107 -4.72 -11.02 -16.60
CA TYR A 107 -5.90 -10.91 -15.74
C TYR A 107 -6.64 -9.61 -16.02
N SER A 108 -7.86 -9.69 -16.54
CA SER A 108 -8.64 -8.51 -16.89
C SER A 108 -10.15 -8.78 -16.90
N PRO A 109 -10.86 -8.51 -15.79
CA PRO A 109 -12.31 -8.46 -15.77
C PRO A 109 -12.91 -7.50 -16.81
N LEU A 110 -12.22 -6.38 -17.09
CA LEU A 110 -12.62 -5.41 -18.12
C LEU A 110 -12.74 -6.07 -19.49
N ARG A 111 -11.76 -6.90 -19.87
CA ARG A 111 -11.77 -7.60 -21.17
C ARG A 111 -12.99 -8.52 -21.31
N GLU A 112 -13.45 -9.14 -20.24
CA GLU A 112 -14.61 -10.03 -20.27
C GLU A 112 -15.91 -9.30 -20.66
N LEU A 113 -16.03 -8.02 -20.28
CA LEU A 113 -17.19 -7.18 -20.61
C LEU A 113 -17.10 -6.54 -22.00
N TYR A 114 -15.90 -6.31 -22.50
CA TYR A 114 -15.65 -5.65 -23.78
C TYR A 114 -14.76 -6.48 -24.71
N PRO A 115 -15.21 -7.68 -25.12
CA PRO A 115 -14.38 -8.56 -25.95
C PRO A 115 -14.23 -7.98 -27.36
N GLU A 116 -12.98 -7.86 -27.82
CA GLU A 116 -12.57 -7.59 -29.21
C GLU A 116 -13.27 -6.41 -29.92
N ARG A 117 -13.67 -5.38 -29.20
CA ARG A 117 -14.29 -4.17 -29.76
C ARG A 117 -13.74 -2.90 -29.13
N ASN A 118 -13.81 -1.81 -29.90
CA ASN A 118 -13.56 -0.48 -29.36
C ASN A 118 -14.75 -0.03 -28.50
N PHE A 119 -14.48 0.71 -27.42
CA PHE A 119 -15.51 1.19 -26.51
C PHE A 119 -15.09 2.49 -25.81
N TYR A 120 -16.03 3.12 -25.13
CA TYR A 120 -15.78 4.25 -24.25
C TYR A 120 -15.97 3.80 -22.80
N LEU A 121 -15.09 4.29 -21.92
CA LEU A 121 -15.19 4.05 -20.50
C LEU A 121 -14.79 5.33 -19.74
N SER A 122 -15.44 5.59 -18.59
CA SER A 122 -15.07 6.72 -17.75
C SER A 122 -13.72 6.48 -17.06
N TYR A 123 -13.00 7.56 -16.76
CA TYR A 123 -11.78 7.45 -15.94
C TYR A 123 -12.08 6.85 -14.57
N ALA A 124 -13.23 7.18 -13.99
CA ALA A 124 -13.68 6.57 -12.73
C ALA A 124 -13.80 5.05 -12.84
N ASP A 125 -14.39 4.52 -13.90
CA ASP A 125 -14.54 3.09 -14.09
C ASP A 125 -13.20 2.42 -14.39
N LEU A 126 -12.33 3.04 -15.21
CA LEU A 126 -10.96 2.53 -15.40
C LEU A 126 -10.22 2.38 -14.06
N MET A 127 -10.33 3.38 -13.17
CA MET A 127 -9.70 3.32 -11.85
C MET A 127 -10.34 2.25 -10.95
N ARG A 128 -11.67 2.06 -10.99
CA ARG A 128 -12.34 0.97 -10.28
C ARG A 128 -11.85 -0.39 -10.75
N TYR A 129 -11.75 -0.60 -12.06
CA TYR A 129 -11.18 -1.83 -12.60
C TYR A 129 -9.74 -2.03 -12.13
N ALA A 130 -8.86 -1.02 -12.28
CA ALA A 130 -7.46 -1.13 -11.92
C ALA A 130 -7.23 -1.34 -10.40
N VAL A 131 -7.92 -0.58 -9.55
CA VAL A 131 -7.70 -0.58 -8.10
C VAL A 131 -8.53 -1.65 -7.41
N SER A 132 -9.87 -1.62 -7.56
CA SER A 132 -10.79 -2.48 -6.80
C SER A 132 -10.82 -3.92 -7.30
N GLN A 133 -10.69 -4.10 -8.62
CA GLN A 133 -10.70 -5.43 -9.27
C GLN A 133 -9.32 -5.90 -9.72
N SER A 134 -8.29 -5.05 -9.56
CA SER A 134 -6.91 -5.37 -9.93
C SER A 134 -6.69 -5.67 -11.42
N ASP A 135 -7.51 -5.10 -12.31
CA ASP A 135 -7.46 -5.30 -13.74
C ASP A 135 -6.15 -4.77 -14.34
N ASN A 136 -5.46 -5.62 -15.12
CA ASN A 136 -4.17 -5.29 -15.70
C ASN A 136 -4.31 -4.36 -16.92
N ASN A 137 -5.28 -4.61 -17.80
CA ASN A 137 -5.51 -3.76 -18.97
C ASN A 137 -5.92 -2.35 -18.55
N ALA A 138 -6.83 -2.22 -17.58
CA ALA A 138 -7.22 -0.92 -17.05
C ALA A 138 -6.03 -0.15 -16.47
N CYS A 139 -5.10 -0.84 -15.81
CA CYS A 139 -3.86 -0.25 -15.30
C CYS A 139 -2.99 0.28 -16.43
N ASP A 140 -2.72 -0.53 -17.45
CA ASP A 140 -1.85 -0.14 -18.57
C ASP A 140 -2.48 0.98 -19.42
N ILE A 141 -3.81 1.03 -19.58
CA ILE A 141 -4.53 2.15 -20.19
C ILE A 141 -4.35 3.45 -19.39
N LEU A 142 -4.31 3.38 -18.05
CA LEU A 142 -4.03 4.55 -17.21
C LEU A 142 -2.55 4.97 -17.31
N ILE A 143 -1.61 4.03 -17.41
CA ILE A 143 -0.19 4.32 -17.64
C ILE A 143 0.01 4.98 -19.01
N ASP A 144 -0.67 4.50 -20.05
CA ASP A 144 -0.68 5.12 -21.38
C ASP A 144 -1.25 6.55 -21.33
N TYR A 145 -2.38 6.76 -20.64
CA TYR A 145 -2.92 8.10 -20.40
C TYR A 145 -1.91 9.03 -19.73
N LEU A 146 -1.13 8.52 -18.80
CA LEU A 146 -0.10 9.30 -18.10
C LEU A 146 1.08 9.66 -19.01
N GLY A 147 1.36 8.87 -20.04
CA GLY A 147 2.50 9.00 -20.94
C GLY A 147 3.67 8.07 -20.60
N GLY A 148 3.40 7.01 -19.84
CA GLY A 148 4.35 5.95 -19.50
C GLY A 148 4.62 5.79 -18.01
N ILE A 149 5.27 4.68 -17.66
CA ILE A 149 5.57 4.33 -16.25
C ILE A 149 6.56 5.29 -15.58
N ASP A 150 7.48 5.86 -16.35
CA ASP A 150 8.44 6.86 -15.85
C ASP A 150 7.73 8.13 -15.37
N ILE A 151 6.64 8.52 -16.01
CA ILE A 151 5.81 9.66 -15.58
C ILE A 151 5.07 9.33 -14.26
N VAL A 152 4.61 8.08 -14.10
CA VAL A 152 4.07 7.63 -12.81
C VAL A 152 5.12 7.81 -11.72
N LYS A 153 6.32 7.28 -11.95
CA LYS A 153 7.43 7.36 -10.99
C LYS A 153 7.77 8.81 -10.65
N ASP A 154 7.93 9.69 -11.65
CA ASP A 154 8.25 11.12 -11.45
C ASP A 154 7.21 11.83 -10.57
N ARG A 155 5.91 11.54 -10.77
CA ARG A 155 4.84 12.10 -9.94
C ARG A 155 4.89 11.64 -8.49
N ILE A 156 5.19 10.37 -8.27
CA ILE A 156 5.31 9.79 -6.92
C ILE A 156 6.59 10.30 -6.23
N ASP A 157 7.70 10.44 -6.97
CA ASP A 157 8.95 11.04 -6.46
C ASP A 157 8.72 12.48 -5.94
N LYS A 158 7.89 13.27 -6.65
CA LYS A 158 7.50 14.63 -6.23
C LYS A 158 6.67 14.67 -4.94
N LEU A 159 6.06 13.57 -4.55
CA LEU A 159 5.42 13.44 -3.24
C LEU A 159 6.43 13.15 -2.12
N GLY A 160 7.72 13.01 -2.43
CA GLY A 160 8.78 12.70 -1.46
C GLY A 160 8.82 11.24 -1.03
N ILE A 161 8.19 10.33 -1.79
CA ILE A 161 8.28 8.89 -1.55
C ILE A 161 9.65 8.39 -2.00
N THR A 162 10.28 7.58 -1.16
CA THR A 162 11.61 6.99 -1.41
C THR A 162 11.59 5.49 -1.13
N ASN A 163 12.69 4.78 -1.42
CA ASN A 163 12.81 3.33 -1.20
C ASN A 163 11.75 2.50 -1.96
N TYR A 164 11.49 2.89 -3.20
CA TYR A 164 10.67 2.16 -4.16
C TYR A 164 11.25 2.33 -5.57
N ASN A 165 10.77 1.52 -6.51
CA ASN A 165 11.08 1.66 -7.93
C ASN A 165 9.89 1.23 -8.78
N LEU A 166 9.64 1.94 -9.88
CA LEU A 166 8.65 1.60 -10.90
C LEU A 166 9.31 1.77 -12.27
N THR A 167 9.38 0.69 -13.04
CA THR A 167 9.94 0.67 -14.40
C THR A 167 9.15 -0.22 -15.35
N GLU A 168 8.22 -1.02 -14.83
CA GLU A 168 7.49 -2.00 -15.61
C GLU A 168 5.99 -1.66 -15.63
N THR A 169 5.35 -1.93 -16.76
CA THR A 169 3.89 -1.98 -16.93
C THR A 169 3.39 -3.41 -16.62
N GLU A 170 2.07 -3.62 -16.62
CA GLU A 170 1.53 -4.99 -16.48
C GLU A 170 1.93 -5.86 -17.68
N GLU A 171 1.92 -5.28 -18.89
CA GLU A 171 2.36 -5.98 -20.12
C GLU A 171 3.81 -6.44 -20.01
N THR A 172 4.75 -5.55 -19.61
CA THR A 172 6.18 -5.90 -19.53
C THR A 172 6.48 -6.89 -18.42
N MET A 173 5.76 -6.85 -17.29
CA MET A 173 5.84 -7.86 -16.23
C MET A 173 5.30 -9.21 -16.71
N HIS A 174 4.22 -9.22 -17.50
CA HIS A 174 3.65 -10.45 -18.03
C HIS A 174 4.55 -11.07 -19.12
N SER A 175 5.14 -10.26 -19.99
CA SER A 175 6.02 -10.74 -21.07
C SER A 175 7.27 -11.46 -20.54
N ARG A 176 7.73 -11.09 -19.34
CA ARG A 176 8.85 -11.74 -18.64
C ARG A 176 8.62 -11.68 -17.14
N ILE A 177 8.30 -12.80 -16.54
CA ILE A 177 7.95 -12.88 -15.11
C ILE A 177 9.03 -12.32 -14.17
N SER A 178 10.33 -12.41 -14.55
CA SER A 178 11.42 -11.82 -13.75
C SER A 178 11.37 -10.28 -13.69
N ASN A 179 10.68 -9.60 -14.62
CA ASN A 179 10.46 -8.16 -14.57
C ASN A 179 9.64 -7.74 -13.35
N CYS A 180 8.87 -8.63 -12.76
CA CYS A 180 8.14 -8.37 -11.52
C CYS A 180 9.05 -7.87 -10.37
N TYR A 181 10.34 -8.22 -10.37
CA TYR A 181 11.31 -7.74 -9.39
C TYR A 181 11.73 -6.28 -9.59
N ASN A 182 11.51 -5.71 -10.78
CA ASN A 182 11.91 -4.34 -11.11
C ASN A 182 10.96 -3.29 -10.49
N ASN A 183 9.67 -3.63 -10.33
CA ASN A 183 8.71 -2.83 -9.56
C ASN A 183 8.73 -3.27 -8.11
N TRP A 184 9.43 -2.54 -7.25
CA TRP A 184 9.59 -2.91 -5.84
C TRP A 184 9.39 -1.74 -4.89
N SER A 185 9.09 -2.05 -3.65
CA SER A 185 9.03 -1.09 -2.54
C SER A 185 9.46 -1.75 -1.23
N THR A 186 9.80 -0.93 -0.23
CA THR A 186 9.78 -1.38 1.16
C THR A 186 8.36 -1.26 1.71
N PRO A 187 7.97 -2.06 2.73
CA PRO A 187 6.68 -1.91 3.39
C PRO A 187 6.42 -0.49 3.89
N SER A 188 7.42 0.16 4.52
CA SER A 188 7.30 1.53 5.03
C SER A 188 7.11 2.56 3.93
N SER A 189 7.75 2.40 2.77
CA SER A 189 7.58 3.30 1.63
C SER A 189 6.15 3.26 1.08
N THR A 190 5.59 2.06 0.92
CA THR A 190 4.18 1.90 0.50
C THR A 190 3.22 2.46 1.55
N LEU A 191 3.51 2.25 2.84
CA LEU A 191 2.72 2.80 3.93
C LEU A 191 2.73 4.33 3.88
N GLN A 192 3.90 4.96 3.67
CA GLN A 192 4.04 6.41 3.57
C GLN A 192 3.16 7.00 2.44
N LEU A 193 3.10 6.35 1.27
CA LEU A 193 2.23 6.79 0.19
C LEU A 193 0.75 6.73 0.59
N LEU A 194 0.36 5.66 1.28
CA LEU A 194 -1.01 5.49 1.75
C LEU A 194 -1.35 6.52 2.84
N GLU A 195 -0.46 6.80 3.78
CA GLU A 195 -0.62 7.85 4.80
C GLU A 195 -0.78 9.25 4.17
N LYS A 196 0.03 9.57 3.15
CA LYS A 196 -0.10 10.84 2.42
C LYS A 196 -1.46 11.00 1.76
N LEU A 197 -2.00 9.93 1.14
CA LEU A 197 -3.34 9.96 0.55
C LEU A 197 -4.43 10.31 1.58
N TYR A 198 -4.27 9.88 2.82
CA TYR A 198 -5.28 10.07 3.87
C TYR A 198 -5.10 11.36 4.65
N ASN A 199 -3.87 11.84 4.83
CA ASN A 199 -3.52 12.89 5.79
C ASN A 199 -3.00 14.18 5.14
N GLU A 200 -2.62 14.15 3.84
CA GLU A 200 -2.06 15.30 3.13
C GLU A 200 -2.91 15.63 1.89
N PRO A 201 -2.97 16.90 1.46
CA PRO A 201 -3.73 17.30 0.28
C PRO A 201 -2.96 16.99 -1.03
N ILE A 202 -2.60 15.71 -1.25
CA ILE A 202 -1.92 15.28 -2.48
C ILE A 202 -2.85 15.18 -3.69
N LEU A 203 -4.16 15.20 -3.44
CA LEU A 203 -5.27 15.27 -4.38
C LEU A 203 -6.32 16.23 -3.81
N ASN A 204 -7.21 16.75 -4.65
CA ASN A 204 -8.39 17.47 -4.18
C ASN A 204 -9.34 16.55 -3.39
N GLU A 205 -10.30 17.13 -2.66
CA GLU A 205 -11.21 16.39 -1.79
C GLU A 205 -12.03 15.34 -2.56
N THR A 206 -12.57 15.68 -3.73
CA THR A 206 -13.38 14.78 -4.57
C THR A 206 -12.57 13.54 -5.00
N HIS A 207 -11.35 13.74 -5.48
CA HIS A 207 -10.49 12.65 -5.93
C HIS A 207 -9.94 11.82 -4.76
N THR A 208 -9.64 12.46 -3.63
CA THR A 208 -9.22 11.78 -2.40
C THR A 208 -10.32 10.83 -1.92
N GLU A 209 -11.56 11.32 -1.78
CA GLU A 209 -12.69 10.50 -1.35
C GLU A 209 -13.03 9.41 -2.37
N PHE A 210 -12.96 9.71 -3.67
CA PHE A 210 -13.14 8.70 -4.70
C PHE A 210 -12.13 7.56 -4.55
N LEU A 211 -10.83 7.86 -4.39
CA LEU A 211 -9.79 6.82 -4.29
C LEU A 211 -9.93 6.02 -2.99
N LYS A 212 -10.26 6.66 -1.86
CA LYS A 212 -10.55 5.96 -0.60
C LYS A 212 -11.74 4.99 -0.75
N ASN A 213 -12.81 5.42 -1.44
CA ASN A 213 -13.99 4.59 -1.64
C ASN A 213 -13.68 3.37 -2.51
N ILE A 214 -12.95 3.52 -3.62
CA ILE A 214 -12.60 2.35 -4.46
C ILE A 214 -11.61 1.40 -3.80
N LEU A 215 -10.81 1.86 -2.82
CA LEU A 215 -10.02 0.98 -1.97
C LEU A 215 -10.91 0.17 -1.00
N ILE A 216 -11.98 0.76 -0.47
CA ILE A 216 -12.98 0.05 0.37
C ILE A 216 -13.79 -0.95 -0.48
N GLU A 217 -14.11 -0.63 -1.72
CA GLU A 217 -14.81 -1.48 -2.68
C GLU A 217 -13.96 -2.66 -3.20
N THR A 218 -12.68 -2.75 -2.81
CA THR A 218 -11.78 -3.79 -3.32
C THR A 218 -12.35 -5.19 -3.10
N SER A 219 -12.49 -5.93 -4.21
CA SER A 219 -13.07 -7.28 -4.23
C SER A 219 -12.03 -8.41 -4.15
N THR A 220 -10.74 -8.09 -4.37
CA THR A 220 -9.64 -9.07 -4.38
C THR A 220 -9.04 -9.30 -3.00
N GLY A 221 -8.45 -10.48 -2.76
CA GLY A 221 -7.67 -10.79 -1.55
C GLY A 221 -8.49 -10.78 -0.26
N LYS A 222 -9.74 -11.25 -0.29
CA LYS A 222 -10.60 -11.42 0.89
C LYS A 222 -9.99 -12.36 1.93
N ASP A 223 -9.12 -13.25 1.50
CA ASP A 223 -8.36 -14.23 2.27
C ASP A 223 -7.05 -13.67 2.89
N LYS A 224 -6.74 -12.39 2.63
CA LYS A 224 -5.55 -11.69 3.16
C LYS A 224 -5.90 -10.83 4.38
N ILE A 225 -5.64 -9.52 4.37
CA ILE A 225 -5.90 -8.63 5.52
C ILE A 225 -7.33 -8.80 6.04
N LYS A 226 -8.34 -8.83 5.15
CA LYS A 226 -9.75 -8.93 5.55
C LYS A 226 -10.04 -10.18 6.38
N ALA A 227 -9.43 -11.34 6.06
CA ALA A 227 -9.57 -12.58 6.83
C ALA A 227 -8.96 -12.51 8.25
N GLY A 228 -8.09 -11.54 8.50
CA GLY A 228 -7.52 -11.27 9.83
C GLY A 228 -8.37 -10.37 10.72
N LEU A 229 -9.45 -9.77 10.19
CA LEU A 229 -10.26 -8.76 10.85
C LEU A 229 -11.67 -9.31 11.15
N PRO A 230 -12.36 -8.78 12.20
CA PRO A 230 -13.80 -9.02 12.37
C PRO A 230 -14.59 -8.54 11.15
N ASP A 231 -15.73 -9.20 10.87
CA ASP A 231 -16.54 -8.96 9.67
C ASP A 231 -17.04 -7.52 9.53
N ASN A 232 -17.35 -6.89 10.66
CA ASN A 232 -17.89 -5.52 10.73
C ASN A 232 -16.82 -4.42 10.59
N ILE A 233 -15.54 -4.76 10.47
CA ILE A 233 -14.47 -3.76 10.33
C ILE A 233 -14.33 -3.34 8.87
N VAL A 234 -14.39 -2.04 8.65
CA VAL A 234 -14.15 -1.43 7.33
C VAL A 234 -12.65 -1.46 7.03
N LEU A 235 -12.32 -1.88 5.81
CA LEU A 235 -10.97 -1.97 5.30
C LEU A 235 -10.93 -1.38 3.89
N GLY A 236 -10.14 -0.34 3.68
CA GLY A 236 -9.72 0.09 2.35
C GLY A 236 -8.38 -0.55 2.01
N HIS A 237 -8.26 -1.31 0.88
CA HIS A 237 -7.02 -2.05 0.65
C HIS A 237 -6.70 -2.27 -0.83
N LYS A 238 -5.43 -2.61 -1.09
CA LYS A 238 -4.95 -3.13 -2.37
C LYS A 238 -4.12 -4.39 -2.15
N THR A 239 -4.26 -5.37 -3.04
CA THR A 239 -3.48 -6.61 -3.02
C THR A 239 -2.64 -6.76 -4.27
N GLY A 240 -1.60 -7.58 -4.19
CA GLY A 240 -0.76 -7.97 -5.30
C GLY A 240 -0.28 -9.41 -5.13
N SER A 241 -0.31 -10.19 -6.22
CA SER A 241 0.18 -11.56 -6.26
C SER A 241 0.83 -11.83 -7.61
N SER A 242 1.92 -12.59 -7.60
CA SER A 242 2.56 -13.09 -8.83
C SER A 242 2.08 -14.49 -9.15
N ASP A 243 2.37 -14.92 -10.38
CA ASP A 243 2.53 -16.34 -10.70
C ASP A 243 3.78 -16.89 -10.02
N ARG A 244 4.09 -18.16 -10.27
CA ARG A 244 5.29 -18.85 -9.76
C ARG A 244 6.33 -19.00 -10.85
N LEU A 245 7.59 -18.90 -10.45
CA LEU A 245 8.71 -19.30 -11.29
C LEU A 245 8.70 -20.82 -11.51
N ASP A 246 9.47 -21.30 -12.50
CA ASP A 246 9.56 -22.72 -12.86
C ASP A 246 10.02 -23.60 -11.67
N ASP A 247 10.78 -23.03 -10.73
CA ASP A 247 11.22 -23.73 -9.52
C ASP A 247 10.17 -23.72 -8.37
N GLY A 248 8.96 -23.20 -8.65
CA GLY A 248 7.87 -23.10 -7.71
C GLY A 248 7.89 -21.88 -6.78
N THR A 249 8.92 -21.01 -6.89
CA THR A 249 9.02 -19.78 -6.08
C THR A 249 7.94 -18.77 -6.48
N LYS A 250 7.17 -18.27 -5.51
CA LYS A 250 6.26 -17.14 -5.68
C LYS A 250 7.02 -15.84 -5.46
N ILE A 251 7.09 -15.00 -6.48
CA ILE A 251 7.87 -13.75 -6.47
C ILE A 251 7.36 -12.78 -5.42
N GLY A 252 6.04 -12.57 -5.37
CA GLY A 252 5.40 -11.66 -4.44
C GLY A 252 3.97 -12.06 -4.11
N ASP A 253 3.58 -11.87 -2.84
CA ASP A 253 2.20 -12.02 -2.37
C ASP A 253 1.94 -11.00 -1.25
N ASN A 254 1.24 -9.91 -1.59
CA ASN A 254 1.25 -8.68 -0.83
C ASN A 254 -0.15 -8.18 -0.52
N ALA A 255 -0.26 -7.39 0.55
CA ALA A 255 -1.43 -6.60 0.85
C ALA A 255 -1.04 -5.31 1.60
N THR A 256 -1.68 -4.20 1.25
CA THR A 256 -1.59 -2.92 1.97
C THR A 256 -2.98 -2.35 2.16
N GLY A 257 -3.20 -1.58 3.21
CA GLY A 257 -4.52 -0.99 3.44
C GLY A 257 -4.62 -0.12 4.68
N VAL A 258 -5.84 0.34 4.90
CA VAL A 258 -6.24 1.17 6.04
C VAL A 258 -7.40 0.51 6.76
N ILE A 259 -7.21 0.16 8.02
CA ILE A 259 -8.24 -0.38 8.89
C ILE A 259 -8.90 0.80 9.62
N TYR A 260 -10.22 0.93 9.50
CA TYR A 260 -11.01 1.90 10.24
C TYR A 260 -11.35 1.31 11.61
N LEU A 261 -10.64 1.74 12.65
CA LEU A 261 -10.78 1.19 14.00
C LEU A 261 -12.08 1.64 14.67
N PRO A 262 -12.66 0.86 15.60
CA PRO A 262 -13.90 1.20 16.29
C PRO A 262 -13.85 2.51 17.09
N ASN A 263 -12.66 2.97 17.48
CA ASN A 263 -12.43 4.23 18.19
C ASN A 263 -12.28 5.45 17.26
N GLY A 264 -12.56 5.29 15.96
CA GLY A 264 -12.46 6.35 14.94
C GLY A 264 -11.05 6.60 14.44
N LYS A 265 -10.03 5.90 14.93
CA LYS A 265 -8.65 6.03 14.45
C LYS A 265 -8.42 5.19 13.20
N LEU A 266 -7.38 5.52 12.45
CA LEU A 266 -6.91 4.77 11.30
C LEU A 266 -5.66 3.96 11.67
N CYS A 267 -5.63 2.72 11.22
CA CYS A 267 -4.43 1.88 11.25
C CYS A 267 -3.99 1.59 9.82
N PHE A 268 -2.87 2.14 9.42
CA PHE A 268 -2.25 1.87 8.13
C PHE A 268 -1.36 0.65 8.23
N LEU A 269 -1.36 -0.23 7.21
CA LEU A 269 -0.51 -1.41 7.21
C LEU A 269 -0.09 -1.82 5.80
N ALA A 270 1.13 -2.36 5.70
CA ALA A 270 1.66 -3.04 4.53
C ALA A 270 2.31 -4.36 4.98
N ILE A 271 1.89 -5.47 4.40
CA ILE A 271 2.38 -6.81 4.68
C ILE A 271 2.78 -7.42 3.35
N PHE A 272 4.07 -7.63 3.17
CA PHE A 272 4.67 -8.07 1.92
C PHE A 272 5.40 -9.40 2.11
N ILE A 273 5.19 -10.32 1.19
CA ILE A 273 5.86 -11.62 1.12
C ILE A 273 6.59 -11.68 -0.21
N LYS A 274 7.86 -12.10 -0.19
CA LYS A 274 8.64 -12.33 -1.40
C LYS A 274 9.37 -13.67 -1.33
N ASP A 275 9.72 -14.18 -2.52
CA ASP A 275 10.54 -15.39 -2.69
C ASP A 275 10.00 -16.58 -1.88
N SER A 276 8.68 -16.75 -1.89
CA SER A 276 8.00 -17.76 -1.07
C SER A 276 7.94 -19.12 -1.78
N ARG A 277 8.30 -20.17 -1.05
CA ARG A 277 8.09 -21.56 -1.44
C ARG A 277 6.87 -22.19 -0.72
N GLU A 278 6.16 -21.39 0.04
CA GLU A 278 4.91 -21.80 0.69
C GLU A 278 3.76 -21.86 -0.32
N SER A 279 2.69 -22.57 0.02
CA SER A 279 1.46 -22.55 -0.77
C SER A 279 0.80 -21.15 -0.75
N ASP A 280 -0.06 -20.86 -1.74
CA ASP A 280 -0.81 -19.59 -1.76
C ASP A 280 -1.70 -19.46 -0.51
N GLN A 281 -2.31 -20.55 -0.06
CA GLN A 281 -3.08 -20.58 1.18
C GLN A 281 -2.21 -20.25 2.41
N THR A 282 -0.96 -20.73 2.47
CA THR A 282 -0.05 -20.40 3.57
C THR A 282 0.33 -18.93 3.53
N ASN A 283 0.61 -18.36 2.34
CA ASN A 283 0.94 -16.95 2.19
C ASN A 283 -0.21 -16.05 2.63
N THR A 284 -1.44 -16.34 2.17
CA THR A 284 -2.62 -15.55 2.56
C THR A 284 -2.91 -15.68 4.06
N GLN A 285 -2.70 -16.86 4.65
CA GLN A 285 -2.83 -17.07 6.10
C GLN A 285 -1.79 -16.27 6.90
N ILE A 286 -0.53 -16.20 6.45
CA ILE A 286 0.50 -15.35 7.08
C ILE A 286 0.04 -13.89 7.09
N ILE A 287 -0.46 -13.37 5.97
CA ILE A 287 -0.97 -11.99 5.89
C ILE A 287 -2.15 -11.78 6.84
N ALA A 288 -3.11 -12.71 6.87
CA ALA A 288 -4.27 -12.65 7.75
C ALA A 288 -3.88 -12.68 9.25
N ASP A 289 -2.95 -13.55 9.63
CA ASP A 289 -2.49 -13.68 11.02
C ASP A 289 -1.75 -12.42 11.49
N ILE A 290 -0.88 -11.85 10.63
CA ILE A 290 -0.19 -10.59 10.93
C ILE A 290 -1.20 -9.44 11.04
N ALA A 291 -2.17 -9.35 10.13
CA ALA A 291 -3.23 -8.34 10.20
C ALA A 291 -4.04 -8.44 11.51
N ARG A 292 -4.37 -9.66 11.95
CA ARG A 292 -5.04 -9.93 13.23
C ARG A 292 -4.19 -9.50 14.42
N ILE A 293 -2.88 -9.78 14.41
CA ILE A 293 -1.95 -9.36 15.46
C ILE A 293 -1.92 -7.83 15.57
N ILE A 294 -1.82 -7.13 14.43
CA ILE A 294 -1.80 -5.67 14.36
C ILE A 294 -3.15 -5.10 14.87
N TYR A 295 -4.28 -5.59 14.35
CA TYR A 295 -5.61 -5.15 14.76
C TYR A 295 -5.83 -5.31 16.27
N ASN A 296 -5.55 -6.48 16.82
CA ASN A 296 -5.69 -6.74 18.25
C ASN A 296 -4.81 -5.81 19.10
N SER A 297 -3.62 -5.47 18.59
CA SER A 297 -2.74 -4.51 19.28
C SER A 297 -3.28 -3.07 19.22
N ALA A 298 -4.01 -2.74 18.15
CA ALA A 298 -4.59 -1.41 17.94
C ALA A 298 -5.82 -1.14 18.80
N VAL A 299 -6.70 -2.14 18.98
CA VAL A 299 -7.96 -1.99 19.74
C VAL A 299 -7.80 -2.15 21.26
N GLN A 300 -6.66 -2.65 21.75
CA GLN A 300 -6.33 -2.77 23.19
C GLN A 300 -5.82 -1.45 23.80
N LYS A 301 -5.91 -0.36 23.08
CA LYS A 301 -5.65 1.00 23.55
C LYS A 301 -6.99 1.64 23.94
#